data_737f5b25027ebd3c34fc317823adad9c
#
_entry.id   737f5b25027ebd3c34fc317823adad9c
#
_cell.length_a   1.000
_cell.length_b   1.000
_cell.length_c   1.000
_cell.angle_alpha   90.00
_cell.angle_beta   90.00
_cell.angle_gamma   90.00
#
_symmetry.space_group_name_H-M   'P 1'
#
loop_
_entity.id
_entity.type
_entity.pdbx_description
1 polymer ?
#
loop_
_entity_poly.entity_id
_entity_poly.type
_entity_poly.pdbx_seq_one_letter_code
_entity_poly.pdbx_strand_id
1 'polypeptide(L)'
;IDDKTRLSSVLYWSGGSGGGTGTYGRIPTMDADGNLGDDDYKFYYGRSPWTRDWNALIAMNSGDDDTVYVDKRVLVRTHGPDNNQSVGILRNSINRQNTLGLISKLNYDVSDELKLQVGLDWRTAGIEHAREVRDLLGGDYYMDYADDNSPDGKRVELGDIIAYHNETTVDWLGGFVQGSYSADKLSAYGMVGLSQIAYSYQDHFTVADEKIESEAISTLQWKGGAMYDVTDDISVFSNFGIVEKPPIMDNVIYFDGTVASDPANERFISSEAGVNLSTDKVAVKVS
;
A
#
# COMPACT_ATOMS: atom_id res chain seq x y z
N ILE A 1 -12.03 -37.57 -7.70
CA ILE A 1 -13.02 -36.48 -7.81
C ILE A 1 -14.07 -37.01 -8.78
N ASP A 2 -15.30 -37.08 -8.36
CA ASP A 2 -16.44 -37.54 -9.17
C ASP A 2 -17.00 -36.38 -10.04
N ASP A 3 -18.05 -36.68 -10.84
CA ASP A 3 -18.67 -35.69 -11.71
C ASP A 3 -19.38 -34.55 -10.95
N LYS A 4 -19.62 -34.73 -9.63
CA LYS A 4 -20.26 -33.75 -8.75
C LYS A 4 -19.28 -32.84 -8.01
N THR A 5 -18.00 -33.18 -8.02
CA THR A 5 -16.97 -32.49 -7.21
C THR A 5 -15.91 -31.88 -8.10
N ARG A 6 -15.70 -30.55 -7.99
CA ARG A 6 -14.65 -29.86 -8.72
C ARG A 6 -13.83 -28.99 -7.78
N LEU A 7 -12.52 -29.27 -7.70
CA LEU A 7 -11.54 -28.47 -7.00
C LEU A 7 -10.79 -27.59 -8.00
N SER A 8 -10.68 -26.31 -7.70
CA SER A 8 -9.85 -25.35 -8.42
C SER A 8 -8.94 -24.64 -7.42
N SER A 9 -7.63 -24.68 -7.67
CA SER A 9 -6.64 -24.03 -6.80
C SER A 9 -5.64 -23.24 -7.63
N VAL A 10 -5.26 -22.08 -7.14
CA VAL A 10 -4.24 -21.22 -7.73
C VAL A 10 -3.24 -20.88 -6.64
N LEU A 11 -2.00 -21.32 -6.81
CA LEU A 11 -0.85 -20.84 -6.07
C LEU A 11 -0.16 -19.77 -6.93
N TYR A 12 0.11 -18.61 -6.37
CA TYR A 12 0.76 -17.55 -7.11
C TYR A 12 1.83 -16.85 -6.29
N TRP A 13 2.82 -16.34 -6.98
CA TRP A 13 3.77 -15.38 -6.48
C TRP A 13 3.69 -14.11 -7.33
N SER A 14 3.71 -12.95 -6.70
CA SER A 14 3.73 -11.65 -7.36
C SER A 14 4.79 -10.80 -6.69
N GLY A 15 5.64 -10.17 -7.48
CA GLY A 15 6.66 -9.24 -7.02
C GLY A 15 6.63 -7.96 -7.82
N GLY A 16 6.93 -6.85 -7.16
CA GLY A 16 7.01 -5.55 -7.79
C GLY A 16 8.06 -4.68 -7.11
N SER A 17 8.72 -3.85 -7.91
CA SER A 17 9.62 -2.80 -7.44
C SER A 17 9.35 -1.56 -8.25
N GLY A 18 9.18 -0.44 -7.57
CA GLY A 18 8.98 0.86 -8.16
C GLY A 18 9.65 1.94 -7.35
N GLY A 19 9.90 3.10 -7.98
CA GLY A 19 10.49 4.21 -7.30
C GLY A 19 10.23 5.52 -8.01
N GLY A 20 10.27 6.61 -7.24
CA GLY A 20 10.13 7.97 -7.75
C GLY A 20 11.31 8.83 -7.35
N THR A 21 11.90 9.51 -8.34
CA THR A 21 13.01 10.43 -8.09
C THR A 21 12.50 11.75 -7.49
N GLY A 22 13.20 12.22 -6.50
CA GLY A 22 13.00 13.55 -5.91
C GLY A 22 14.32 14.09 -5.37
N THR A 23 14.25 15.29 -4.83
CA THR A 23 15.38 15.93 -4.15
C THR A 23 15.40 15.60 -2.67
N TYR A 24 16.57 15.66 -2.06
CA TYR A 24 16.78 15.56 -0.62
C TYR A 24 17.95 16.48 -0.20
N GLY A 25 17.89 17.02 1.01
CA GLY A 25 18.83 18.04 1.44
C GLY A 25 18.50 19.42 0.88
N ARG A 26 19.50 20.27 0.72
CA ARG A 26 19.35 21.65 0.28
C ARG A 26 19.56 21.79 -1.21
N ILE A 27 18.61 22.42 -1.87
CA ILE A 27 18.67 22.70 -3.30
C ILE A 27 18.52 24.21 -3.48
N PRO A 28 19.57 24.93 -3.93
CA PRO A 28 19.47 26.35 -4.20
C PRO A 28 18.45 26.61 -5.30
N THR A 29 17.73 27.71 -5.15
CA THR A 29 16.72 28.15 -6.10
C THR A 29 17.05 29.55 -6.54
N MET A 30 16.66 29.91 -7.74
CA MET A 30 16.80 31.24 -8.29
C MET A 30 15.43 31.93 -8.31
N ASP A 31 15.33 33.15 -7.81
CA ASP A 31 14.13 33.98 -7.92
C ASP A 31 13.92 34.52 -9.35
N ALA A 32 12.83 35.25 -9.56
CA ALA A 32 12.53 35.86 -10.87
C ALA A 32 13.54 36.92 -11.31
N ASP A 33 14.30 37.48 -10.38
CA ASP A 33 15.31 38.52 -10.60
C ASP A 33 16.73 37.93 -10.78
N GLY A 34 16.85 36.59 -10.67
CA GLY A 34 18.10 35.85 -10.84
C GLY A 34 18.95 35.78 -9.56
N ASN A 35 18.39 36.11 -8.40
CA ASN A 35 19.11 35.99 -7.14
C ASN A 35 18.93 34.59 -6.55
N LEU A 36 20.01 34.06 -5.97
CA LEU A 36 19.96 32.74 -5.26
C LEU A 36 19.17 32.90 -3.98
N GLY A 37 18.22 31.97 -3.78
CA GLY A 37 17.51 31.79 -2.52
C GLY A 37 18.26 30.84 -1.60
N ASP A 38 18.28 31.14 -0.32
CA ASP A 38 18.90 30.33 0.73
C ASP A 38 17.94 29.37 1.43
N ASP A 39 16.70 29.31 0.97
CA ASP A 39 15.61 28.54 1.62
C ASP A 39 14.83 27.74 0.58
N ASP A 40 15.20 26.47 0.46
CA ASP A 40 14.58 25.51 -0.45
C ASP A 40 13.16 25.12 -0.07
N TYR A 41 12.78 25.25 1.20
CA TYR A 41 11.43 24.89 1.68
C TYR A 41 10.32 25.79 1.14
N LYS A 42 10.59 27.06 0.92
CA LYS A 42 9.59 28.01 0.41
C LYS A 42 9.20 27.78 -1.04
N PHE A 43 10.00 27.04 -1.77
CA PHE A 43 9.82 26.82 -3.20
C PHE A 43 9.05 25.58 -3.57
N TYR A 44 8.83 24.67 -2.64
CA TYR A 44 8.08 23.45 -2.91
C TYR A 44 6.63 23.71 -3.35
N TYR A 45 6.04 24.83 -2.92
CA TYR A 45 4.65 25.24 -3.23
C TYR A 45 4.52 26.69 -3.75
N GLY A 46 5.57 27.37 -4.08
CA GLY A 46 5.52 28.73 -4.53
C GLY A 46 5.33 28.87 -6.05
N ARG A 47 5.77 29.93 -6.68
CA ARG A 47 5.43 30.27 -8.06
C ARG A 47 6.10 29.38 -9.10
N SER A 48 5.31 28.94 -10.09
CA SER A 48 5.79 28.31 -11.31
C SER A 48 6.21 29.38 -12.35
N PRO A 49 7.21 29.12 -13.18
CA PRO A 49 8.07 27.97 -13.23
C PRO A 49 9.19 28.01 -12.19
N TRP A 50 9.36 26.89 -11.51
CA TRP A 50 10.44 26.67 -10.56
C TRP A 50 11.74 26.50 -11.30
N THR A 51 12.70 27.30 -10.99
CA THR A 51 14.04 27.11 -11.48
C THR A 51 14.92 26.71 -10.31
N ARG A 52 15.25 25.43 -10.21
CA ARG A 52 16.32 24.97 -9.35
C ARG A 52 17.63 25.27 -10.03
N ASP A 53 18.56 25.87 -9.32
CA ASP A 53 19.88 26.14 -9.85
C ASP A 53 20.79 24.91 -9.67
N TRP A 54 20.67 23.99 -10.61
CA TRP A 54 21.47 22.76 -10.62
C TRP A 54 22.97 23.05 -10.79
N ASN A 55 23.33 24.11 -11.52
CA ASN A 55 24.74 24.46 -11.74
C ASN A 55 25.37 24.96 -10.45
N ALA A 56 24.69 25.82 -9.70
CA ALA A 56 25.13 26.27 -8.40
C ALA A 56 25.24 25.07 -7.42
N LEU A 57 24.27 24.17 -7.42
CA LEU A 57 24.31 23.00 -6.55
C LEU A 57 25.51 22.09 -6.88
N ILE A 58 25.74 21.80 -8.16
CA ILE A 58 26.87 20.98 -8.59
C ILE A 58 28.20 21.64 -8.21
N ALA A 59 28.35 22.95 -8.45
CA ALA A 59 29.54 23.69 -8.07
C ALA A 59 29.81 23.66 -6.55
N MET A 60 28.74 23.80 -5.75
CA MET A 60 28.83 23.62 -4.29
C MET A 60 29.24 22.21 -3.89
N ASN A 61 28.61 21.20 -4.47
CA ASN A 61 28.88 19.81 -4.12
C ASN A 61 30.29 19.35 -4.55
N SER A 62 30.79 19.83 -5.71
CA SER A 62 32.13 19.49 -6.21
C SER A 62 33.27 20.31 -5.57
N GLY A 63 32.93 21.24 -4.67
CA GLY A 63 33.96 22.06 -3.99
C GLY A 63 34.44 23.27 -4.80
N ASP A 64 33.83 23.56 -5.94
CA ASP A 64 34.15 24.71 -6.76
C ASP A 64 33.65 26.04 -6.18
N ASP A 65 32.71 25.98 -5.22
CA ASP A 65 32.14 27.09 -4.51
C ASP A 65 32.24 26.89 -2.98
N ASP A 66 33.01 27.78 -2.33
CA ASP A 66 33.21 27.80 -0.88
C ASP A 66 32.02 28.37 -0.11
N THR A 67 30.90 28.67 -0.76
CA THR A 67 29.72 29.25 -0.11
C THR A 67 29.17 28.33 0.97
N VAL A 68 29.36 28.73 2.22
CA VAL A 68 28.88 27.98 3.39
C VAL A 68 27.41 28.31 3.63
N TYR A 69 26.51 27.35 3.38
CA TYR A 69 25.13 27.50 3.82
C TYR A 69 25.01 27.19 5.31
N VAL A 70 24.67 28.22 6.07
CA VAL A 70 24.40 28.08 7.50
C VAL A 70 22.90 27.74 7.65
N ASP A 71 22.61 26.52 8.01
CA ASP A 71 21.31 26.15 8.57
C ASP A 71 21.31 26.35 10.09
N LYS A 72 20.14 26.19 10.73
CA LYS A 72 20.04 26.01 12.18
C LYS A 72 20.94 24.88 12.70
N ARG A 73 21.46 24.02 11.82
CA ARG A 73 22.56 23.08 12.04
C ARG A 73 23.73 23.55 11.19
N VAL A 74 24.83 23.90 11.82
CA VAL A 74 26.07 24.30 11.16
C VAL A 74 26.58 23.11 10.35
N LEU A 75 26.43 23.16 9.03
CA LEU A 75 27.09 22.20 8.14
C LEU A 75 28.52 22.71 7.91
N VAL A 76 29.47 22.12 8.61
CA VAL A 76 30.88 22.30 8.29
C VAL A 76 31.17 21.44 7.07
N ARG A 77 31.29 22.09 5.90
CA ARG A 77 31.71 21.38 4.70
C ARG A 77 33.20 21.07 4.80
N THR A 78 33.54 19.82 4.58
CA THR A 78 34.92 19.40 4.34
C THR A 78 35.13 19.30 2.83
N HIS A 79 36.04 20.11 2.31
CA HIS A 79 36.49 20.03 0.93
C HIS A 79 37.87 19.39 0.85
N GLY A 80 38.12 18.64 -0.19
CA GLY A 80 39.42 18.05 -0.50
C GLY A 80 39.30 17.05 -1.63
N PRO A 81 40.40 16.60 -2.23
CA PRO A 81 40.34 15.53 -3.22
C PRO A 81 39.60 14.34 -2.63
N ASP A 82 38.58 13.85 -3.31
CA ASP A 82 37.76 12.69 -2.92
C ASP A 82 37.03 12.84 -1.56
N ASN A 83 36.74 14.08 -1.13
CA ASN A 83 36.06 14.36 0.14
C ASN A 83 35.10 15.57 0.08
N ASN A 84 34.34 15.68 -1.02
CA ASN A 84 33.37 16.75 -1.18
C ASN A 84 32.00 16.33 -0.66
N GLN A 85 31.54 17.00 0.37
CA GLN A 85 30.22 16.75 0.94
C GLN A 85 29.12 17.42 0.10
N SER A 86 28.16 16.65 -0.40
CA SER A 86 26.95 17.16 -1.03
C SER A 86 26.05 17.85 0.00
N VAL A 87 25.52 19.03 -0.35
CA VAL A 87 24.50 19.76 0.45
C VAL A 87 23.10 19.36 0.03
N GLY A 88 22.90 18.96 -1.21
CA GLY A 88 21.65 18.43 -1.76
C GLY A 88 21.94 17.35 -2.79
N ILE A 89 21.03 16.40 -2.89
CA ILE A 89 21.17 15.19 -3.71
C ILE A 89 19.86 14.84 -4.41
N LEU A 90 19.93 13.95 -5.38
CA LEU A 90 18.76 13.21 -5.87
C LEU A 90 18.62 11.91 -5.09
N ARG A 91 17.39 11.60 -4.72
CA ARG A 91 17.00 10.34 -4.07
C ARG A 91 15.90 9.63 -4.86
N ASN A 92 15.81 8.31 -4.73
CA ASN A 92 14.64 7.53 -5.11
C ASN A 92 13.83 7.20 -3.87
N SER A 93 12.50 7.39 -3.92
CA SER A 93 11.61 6.66 -3.02
C SER A 93 11.41 5.27 -3.59
N ILE A 94 11.65 4.26 -2.80
CA ILE A 94 11.59 2.86 -3.22
C ILE A 94 10.41 2.20 -2.53
N ASN A 95 9.61 1.49 -3.35
CA ASN A 95 8.57 0.58 -2.90
C ASN A 95 8.86 -0.78 -3.53
N ARG A 96 9.14 -1.77 -2.70
CA ARG A 96 9.29 -3.18 -3.12
C ARG A 96 8.24 -4.00 -2.42
N GLN A 97 7.61 -4.92 -3.16
CA GLN A 97 6.64 -5.83 -2.56
C GLN A 97 6.78 -7.22 -3.14
N ASN A 98 6.52 -8.20 -2.30
CA ASN A 98 6.43 -9.61 -2.65
C ASN A 98 5.17 -10.18 -2.01
N THR A 99 4.38 -10.92 -2.78
CA THR A 99 3.18 -11.58 -2.29
C THR A 99 3.20 -13.03 -2.72
N LEU A 100 3.01 -13.94 -1.78
CA LEU A 100 2.73 -15.34 -2.02
C LEU A 100 1.30 -15.63 -1.59
N GLY A 101 0.51 -16.32 -2.43
CA GLY A 101 -0.87 -16.61 -2.08
C GLY A 101 -1.37 -17.91 -2.68
N LEU A 102 -2.34 -18.51 -1.99
CA LEU A 102 -3.07 -19.68 -2.38
C LEU A 102 -4.57 -19.38 -2.30
N ILE A 103 -5.26 -19.52 -3.42
CA ILE A 103 -6.72 -19.47 -3.48
C ILE A 103 -7.21 -20.84 -3.90
N SER A 104 -8.14 -21.42 -3.15
CA SER A 104 -8.72 -22.72 -3.44
C SER A 104 -10.24 -22.67 -3.32
N LYS A 105 -10.94 -23.30 -4.26
CA LYS A 105 -12.39 -23.42 -4.30
C LYS A 105 -12.80 -24.86 -4.57
N LEU A 106 -13.61 -25.39 -3.71
CA LEU A 106 -14.28 -26.67 -3.88
C LEU A 106 -15.75 -26.41 -4.22
N ASN A 107 -16.20 -26.88 -5.35
CA ASN A 107 -17.60 -26.88 -5.74
C ASN A 107 -18.14 -28.31 -5.62
N TYR A 108 -19.33 -28.44 -5.06
CA TYR A 108 -20.00 -29.71 -4.87
C TYR A 108 -21.48 -29.60 -5.26
N ASP A 109 -21.91 -30.37 -6.25
CA ASP A 109 -23.29 -30.46 -6.68
C ASP A 109 -24.00 -31.51 -5.79
N VAL A 110 -24.74 -31.00 -4.77
CA VAL A 110 -25.50 -31.87 -3.82
C VAL A 110 -26.67 -32.55 -4.55
N SER A 111 -27.39 -31.79 -5.34
CA SER A 111 -28.44 -32.22 -6.28
C SER A 111 -28.40 -31.35 -7.53
N ASP A 112 -29.32 -31.55 -8.47
CA ASP A 112 -29.47 -30.72 -9.65
C ASP A 112 -29.86 -29.25 -9.27
N GLU A 113 -30.58 -29.09 -8.14
CA GLU A 113 -31.04 -27.80 -7.66
C GLU A 113 -30.10 -27.13 -6.65
N LEU A 114 -29.34 -27.93 -5.85
CA LEU A 114 -28.51 -27.42 -4.75
C LEU A 114 -27.04 -27.61 -5.01
N LYS A 115 -26.31 -26.50 -5.01
CA LYS A 115 -24.86 -26.44 -5.14
C LYS A 115 -24.22 -25.82 -3.91
N LEU A 116 -23.12 -26.39 -3.46
CA LEU A 116 -22.29 -25.85 -2.39
C LEU A 116 -20.93 -25.44 -2.94
N GLN A 117 -20.41 -24.36 -2.40
CA GLN A 117 -19.05 -23.90 -2.67
C GLN A 117 -18.36 -23.59 -1.34
N VAL A 118 -17.14 -24.12 -1.17
CA VAL A 118 -16.24 -23.79 -0.07
C VAL A 118 -15.00 -23.15 -0.65
N GLY A 119 -14.58 -22.01 -0.10
CA GLY A 119 -13.37 -21.32 -0.52
C GLY A 119 -12.39 -21.08 0.60
N LEU A 120 -11.11 -21.10 0.25
CA LEU A 120 -9.98 -20.74 1.09
C LEU A 120 -9.14 -19.69 0.34
N ASP A 121 -8.69 -18.67 1.06
CA ASP A 121 -7.79 -17.62 0.57
C ASP A 121 -6.71 -17.37 1.63
N TRP A 122 -5.48 -17.71 1.31
CA TRP A 122 -4.31 -17.45 2.14
C TRP A 122 -3.31 -16.60 1.37
N ARG A 123 -2.77 -15.59 2.02
CA ARG A 123 -1.76 -14.68 1.45
C ARG A 123 -0.80 -14.21 2.53
N THR A 124 0.45 -14.06 2.12
CA THR A 124 1.45 -13.30 2.87
C THR A 124 2.13 -12.31 1.94
N ALA A 125 2.32 -11.07 2.39
CA ALA A 125 2.95 -10.02 1.61
C ALA A 125 4.00 -9.30 2.45
N GLY A 126 5.22 -9.19 1.92
CA GLY A 126 6.28 -8.33 2.45
C GLY A 126 6.36 -7.05 1.60
N ILE A 127 6.41 -5.92 2.26
CA ILE A 127 6.45 -4.59 1.65
C ILE A 127 7.61 -3.82 2.28
N GLU A 128 8.52 -3.31 1.45
CA GLU A 128 9.64 -2.46 1.87
C GLU A 128 9.43 -1.05 1.33
N HIS A 129 9.54 -0.06 2.21
CA HIS A 129 9.56 1.35 1.86
C HIS A 129 10.87 1.96 2.32
N ALA A 130 11.61 2.57 1.38
CA ALA A 130 12.91 3.18 1.67
C ALA A 130 13.15 4.40 0.78
N ARG A 131 14.17 5.15 1.11
CA ARG A 131 14.79 6.12 0.20
C ARG A 131 16.26 5.75 -0.02
N GLU A 132 16.70 5.90 -1.24
CA GLU A 132 18.05 5.54 -1.69
C GLU A 132 18.70 6.74 -2.37
N VAL A 133 19.98 6.97 -2.12
CA VAL A 133 20.76 7.97 -2.84
C VAL A 133 20.85 7.60 -4.31
N ARG A 134 20.32 8.45 -5.18
CA ARG A 134 20.34 8.25 -6.63
C ARG A 134 21.51 8.93 -7.31
N ASP A 135 21.83 10.17 -6.88
CA ASP A 135 22.89 10.99 -7.47
C ASP A 135 23.35 12.01 -6.44
N LEU A 136 24.65 12.09 -6.23
CA LEU A 136 25.28 13.01 -5.30
C LEU A 136 25.51 14.41 -5.91
N LEU A 137 25.19 14.61 -7.21
CA LEU A 137 25.25 15.85 -7.92
C LEU A 137 26.62 16.56 -7.80
N GLY A 138 27.67 15.81 -8.03
CA GLY A 138 29.06 16.31 -8.04
C GLY A 138 29.84 16.13 -6.75
N GLY A 139 29.20 15.72 -5.65
CA GLY A 139 29.89 15.42 -4.40
C GLY A 139 30.31 13.95 -4.32
N ASP A 140 31.09 13.61 -3.30
CA ASP A 140 31.56 12.26 -3.02
C ASP A 140 30.64 11.52 -2.03
N TYR A 141 29.96 12.26 -1.15
CA TYR A 141 29.05 11.73 -0.16
C TYR A 141 28.03 12.77 0.30
N TYR A 142 26.98 12.29 0.98
CA TYR A 142 26.01 13.10 1.70
C TYR A 142 26.01 12.69 3.18
N MET A 143 25.73 13.64 4.09
CA MET A 143 25.54 13.34 5.52
C MET A 143 24.06 13.25 5.82
N ASP A 144 23.57 12.04 6.11
CA ASP A 144 22.20 11.79 6.54
C ASP A 144 22.12 11.78 8.07
N TYR A 145 21.16 12.53 8.63
CA TYR A 145 20.90 12.64 10.07
C TYR A 145 19.52 12.09 10.46
N ALA A 146 18.89 11.34 9.56
CA ALA A 146 17.54 10.83 9.81
C ALA A 146 17.54 9.48 10.54
N ASP A 147 18.67 8.80 10.61
CA ASP A 147 18.83 7.52 11.29
C ASP A 147 19.17 7.76 12.77
N ASP A 148 18.20 7.46 13.66
CA ASP A 148 18.35 7.61 15.12
C ASP A 148 19.46 6.71 15.69
N ASN A 149 19.87 5.65 14.96
CA ASN A 149 21.00 4.81 15.32
C ASN A 149 22.36 5.48 15.04
N SER A 150 22.34 6.61 14.32
CA SER A 150 23.52 7.38 13.94
C SER A 150 23.34 8.86 14.29
N PRO A 151 23.26 9.23 15.59
CA PRO A 151 22.92 10.58 16.04
C PRO A 151 23.92 11.66 15.59
N ASP A 152 25.16 11.28 15.32
CA ASP A 152 26.19 12.17 14.79
C ASP A 152 26.14 12.32 13.26
N GLY A 153 25.16 11.67 12.62
CA GLY A 153 25.00 11.58 11.19
C GLY A 153 25.75 10.40 10.58
N LYS A 154 25.23 9.92 9.46
CA LYS A 154 25.76 8.82 8.68
C LYS A 154 26.27 9.34 7.34
N ARG A 155 27.57 9.07 7.03
CA ARG A 155 28.09 9.28 5.68
C ARG A 155 27.47 8.25 4.74
N VAL A 156 26.82 8.73 3.68
CA VAL A 156 26.15 7.92 2.68
C VAL A 156 26.64 8.24 1.28
N GLU A 157 26.68 7.21 0.45
CA GLU A 157 27.16 7.23 -0.91
C GLU A 157 26.06 6.77 -1.88
N LEU A 158 26.36 6.70 -3.17
CA LEU A 158 25.41 6.30 -4.20
C LEU A 158 24.84 4.89 -3.91
N GLY A 159 23.53 4.77 -3.84
CA GLY A 159 22.84 3.51 -3.55
C GLY A 159 22.56 3.24 -2.07
N ASP A 160 23.11 4.04 -1.15
CA ASP A 160 22.84 3.88 0.27
C ASP A 160 21.42 4.35 0.63
N ILE A 161 20.85 3.71 1.65
CA ILE A 161 19.54 4.05 2.20
C ILE A 161 19.67 5.28 3.10
N ILE A 162 18.72 6.22 2.94
CA ILE A 162 18.63 7.50 3.64
C ILE A 162 17.20 7.81 4.06
N ALA A 163 17.02 8.75 4.99
CA ALA A 163 15.77 9.36 5.40
C ALA A 163 14.77 8.45 6.12
N TYR A 164 14.52 7.27 5.63
CA TYR A 164 13.73 6.21 6.28
C TYR A 164 13.95 4.85 5.59
N HIS A 165 13.78 3.79 6.37
CA HIS A 165 13.74 2.41 5.90
C HIS A 165 12.79 1.60 6.78
N ASN A 166 11.68 1.17 6.23
CA ASN A 166 10.75 0.33 6.97
C ASN A 166 10.26 -0.85 6.14
N GLU A 167 9.95 -1.93 6.84
CA GLU A 167 9.37 -3.15 6.31
C GLU A 167 8.04 -3.44 6.99
N THR A 168 7.07 -3.86 6.20
CA THR A 168 5.74 -4.25 6.64
C THR A 168 5.42 -5.64 6.12
N THR A 169 4.86 -6.50 6.95
CA THR A 169 4.28 -7.77 6.52
C THR A 169 2.78 -7.74 6.73
N VAL A 170 2.05 -8.31 5.79
CA VAL A 170 0.59 -8.49 5.86
C VAL A 170 0.28 -9.96 5.66
N ASP A 171 -0.28 -10.59 6.68
CA ASP A 171 -0.72 -11.99 6.66
C ASP A 171 -2.23 -12.05 6.63
N TRP A 172 -2.77 -12.74 5.65
CA TRP A 172 -4.21 -12.91 5.43
C TRP A 172 -4.57 -14.38 5.35
N LEU A 173 -5.63 -14.76 6.08
CA LEU A 173 -6.29 -16.04 5.96
C LEU A 173 -7.80 -15.85 5.96
N GLY A 174 -8.48 -16.33 4.92
CA GLY A 174 -9.93 -16.25 4.83
C GLY A 174 -10.54 -17.54 4.27
N GLY A 175 -11.80 -17.76 4.61
CA GLY A 175 -12.56 -18.85 4.06
C GLY A 175 -14.05 -18.53 4.03
N PHE A 176 -14.79 -19.21 3.16
CA PHE A 176 -16.23 -19.05 3.06
C PHE A 176 -16.93 -20.35 2.69
N VAL A 177 -18.20 -20.39 3.02
CA VAL A 177 -19.15 -21.39 2.54
C VAL A 177 -20.32 -20.69 1.90
N GLN A 178 -20.70 -21.11 0.70
CA GLN A 178 -21.87 -20.62 -0.04
C GLN A 178 -22.75 -21.78 -0.48
N GLY A 179 -24.06 -21.64 -0.25
CA GLY A 179 -25.07 -22.49 -0.86
C GLY A 179 -25.83 -21.71 -1.94
N SER A 180 -26.11 -22.35 -3.07
CA SER A 180 -26.95 -21.82 -4.14
C SER A 180 -28.01 -22.84 -4.50
N TYR A 181 -29.25 -22.39 -4.48
CA TYR A 181 -30.42 -23.20 -4.80
C TYR A 181 -31.13 -22.61 -6.02
N SER A 182 -31.52 -23.49 -6.96
CA SER A 182 -32.27 -23.08 -8.14
C SER A 182 -33.20 -24.21 -8.55
N ALA A 183 -34.51 -24.01 -8.39
CA ALA A 183 -35.52 -24.93 -8.81
C ALA A 183 -36.77 -24.18 -9.26
N ASP A 184 -37.39 -24.63 -10.34
CA ASP A 184 -38.59 -24.04 -10.97
C ASP A 184 -38.46 -22.51 -11.09
N LYS A 185 -39.23 -21.79 -10.26
CA LYS A 185 -39.34 -20.33 -10.26
C LYS A 185 -38.46 -19.65 -9.21
N LEU A 186 -37.75 -20.40 -8.36
CA LEU A 186 -36.97 -19.85 -7.25
C LEU A 186 -35.48 -20.07 -7.46
N SER A 187 -34.71 -18.99 -7.43
CA SER A 187 -33.25 -19.00 -7.27
C SER A 187 -32.90 -18.28 -5.99
N ALA A 188 -32.04 -18.87 -5.16
CA ALA A 188 -31.60 -18.26 -3.91
C ALA A 188 -30.13 -18.64 -3.62
N TYR A 189 -29.44 -17.78 -2.88
CA TYR A 189 -28.10 -18.08 -2.38
C TYR A 189 -27.92 -17.53 -0.96
N GLY A 190 -27.01 -18.14 -0.24
CA GLY A 190 -26.51 -17.67 1.05
C GLY A 190 -25.04 -17.95 1.21
N MET A 191 -24.27 -17.03 1.76
CA MET A 191 -22.84 -17.14 1.98
C MET A 191 -22.47 -16.60 3.36
N VAL A 192 -21.60 -17.34 4.05
CA VAL A 192 -20.90 -16.86 5.26
C VAL A 192 -19.41 -16.99 5.03
N GLY A 193 -18.66 -15.97 5.36
CA GLY A 193 -17.21 -15.94 5.28
C GLY A 193 -16.58 -15.37 6.54
N LEU A 194 -15.44 -15.91 6.90
CA LEU A 194 -14.59 -15.45 7.99
C LEU A 194 -13.21 -15.17 7.43
N SER A 195 -12.57 -14.11 7.90
CA SER A 195 -11.16 -13.89 7.60
C SER A 195 -10.43 -13.27 8.79
N GLN A 196 -9.12 -13.41 8.76
CA GLN A 196 -8.20 -12.82 9.71
C GLN A 196 -7.07 -12.13 8.95
N ILE A 197 -6.64 -11.00 9.48
CA ILE A 197 -5.47 -10.28 9.01
C ILE A 197 -4.58 -9.95 10.21
N ALA A 198 -3.28 -10.07 10.01
CA ALA A 198 -2.28 -9.62 10.97
C ALA A 198 -1.23 -8.78 10.25
N TYR A 199 -0.65 -7.83 10.97
CA TYR A 199 0.38 -6.93 10.47
C TYR A 199 1.64 -7.07 11.29
N SER A 200 2.79 -6.86 10.63
CA SER A 200 4.01 -6.55 11.32
C SER A 200 4.69 -5.35 10.67
N TYR A 201 5.42 -4.61 11.47
CA TYR A 201 6.14 -3.40 11.08
C TYR A 201 7.51 -3.39 11.73
N GLN A 202 8.52 -3.02 10.98
CA GLN A 202 9.88 -2.82 11.45
C GLN A 202 10.44 -1.54 10.84
N ASP A 203 10.96 -0.64 11.67
CA ASP A 203 11.62 0.60 11.25
C ASP A 203 13.10 0.51 11.61
N HIS A 204 13.94 0.39 10.58
CA HIS A 204 15.38 0.24 10.72
C HIS A 204 16.11 1.55 11.05
N PHE A 205 15.38 2.69 11.03
CA PHE A 205 15.92 4.01 11.35
C PHE A 205 15.61 4.44 12.78
N THR A 206 14.78 3.71 13.50
CA THR A 206 14.56 3.91 14.94
C THR A 206 15.54 3.09 15.77
N VAL A 207 15.79 3.54 17.01
CA VAL A 207 16.78 2.93 17.91
C VAL A 207 16.51 1.45 18.21
N ALA A 208 15.26 1.04 18.16
CA ALA A 208 14.90 -0.31 18.58
C ALA A 208 15.18 -1.35 17.50
N ASP A 209 15.05 -1.00 16.21
CA ASP A 209 15.05 -1.96 15.08
C ASP A 209 14.24 -3.24 15.40
N GLU A 210 13.17 -3.07 16.21
CA GLU A 210 12.33 -4.17 16.68
C GLU A 210 11.18 -4.40 15.72
N LYS A 211 10.91 -5.67 15.44
CA LYS A 211 9.72 -6.07 14.71
C LYS A 211 8.52 -6.01 15.63
N ILE A 212 7.58 -5.13 15.31
CA ILE A 212 6.32 -4.96 16.01
C ILE A 212 5.26 -5.78 15.31
N GLU A 213 4.46 -6.53 16.06
CA GLU A 213 3.42 -7.39 15.51
C GLU A 213 2.07 -7.04 16.12
N SER A 214 1.02 -7.03 15.28
CA SER A 214 -0.35 -6.90 15.74
C SER A 214 -0.93 -8.27 16.11
N GLU A 215 -1.95 -8.28 16.97
CA GLU A 215 -2.85 -9.42 17.06
C GLU A 215 -3.63 -9.58 15.74
N ALA A 216 -4.10 -10.80 15.49
CA ALA A 216 -4.92 -11.09 14.32
C ALA A 216 -6.32 -10.47 14.47
N ILE A 217 -6.71 -9.66 13.50
CA ILE A 217 -8.01 -8.98 13.44
C ILE A 217 -8.95 -9.83 12.60
N SER A 218 -10.05 -10.29 13.22
CA SER A 218 -11.04 -11.13 12.56
C SER A 218 -12.15 -10.31 11.94
N THR A 219 -12.65 -10.74 10.79
CA THR A 219 -13.81 -10.15 10.11
C THR A 219 -14.84 -11.19 9.73
N LEU A 220 -16.09 -10.79 9.75
CA LEU A 220 -17.24 -11.60 9.33
C LEU A 220 -17.88 -10.98 8.10
N GLN A 221 -18.25 -11.82 7.13
CA GLN A 221 -19.13 -11.43 6.06
C GLN A 221 -20.30 -12.41 5.93
N TRP A 222 -21.44 -11.84 5.59
CA TRP A 222 -22.68 -12.58 5.40
C TRP A 222 -23.47 -11.95 4.27
N LYS A 223 -23.85 -12.76 3.29
CA LYS A 223 -24.61 -12.30 2.11
C LYS A 223 -25.67 -13.32 1.77
N GLY A 224 -26.80 -12.86 1.28
CA GLY A 224 -27.84 -13.74 0.78
C GLY A 224 -28.78 -12.99 -0.14
N GLY A 225 -29.45 -13.73 -0.99
CA GLY A 225 -30.44 -13.18 -1.90
C GLY A 225 -31.32 -14.26 -2.49
N ALA A 226 -32.45 -13.81 -3.00
CA ALA A 226 -33.40 -14.65 -3.71
C ALA A 226 -34.02 -13.90 -4.89
N MET A 227 -34.35 -14.64 -5.92
CA MET A 227 -35.12 -14.22 -7.08
C MET A 227 -36.26 -15.19 -7.31
N TYR A 228 -37.44 -14.65 -7.58
CA TYR A 228 -38.62 -15.46 -7.87
C TYR A 228 -39.26 -14.99 -9.18
N ASP A 229 -39.45 -15.93 -10.10
CA ASP A 229 -40.10 -15.71 -11.39
C ASP A 229 -41.61 -15.72 -11.22
N VAL A 230 -42.19 -14.51 -11.20
CA VAL A 230 -43.64 -14.33 -11.06
C VAL A 230 -44.38 -14.81 -12.31
N THR A 231 -43.82 -14.47 -13.48
CA THR A 231 -44.21 -14.97 -14.81
C THR A 231 -42.97 -15.32 -15.61
N ASP A 232 -43.14 -15.80 -16.85
CA ASP A 232 -42.01 -16.07 -17.76
C ASP A 232 -41.22 -14.80 -18.11
N ASP A 233 -41.86 -13.63 -18.04
CA ASP A 233 -41.25 -12.33 -18.39
C ASP A 233 -40.86 -11.49 -17.17
N ILE A 234 -41.41 -11.77 -15.98
CA ILE A 234 -41.25 -10.93 -14.78
C ILE A 234 -40.68 -11.71 -13.62
N SER A 235 -39.56 -11.23 -13.07
CA SER A 235 -39.02 -11.71 -11.82
C SER A 235 -38.85 -10.60 -10.79
N VAL A 236 -38.96 -10.95 -9.52
CA VAL A 236 -38.67 -10.09 -8.37
C VAL A 236 -37.44 -10.62 -7.64
N PHE A 237 -36.62 -9.72 -7.13
CA PHE A 237 -35.41 -10.14 -6.40
C PHE A 237 -35.18 -9.29 -5.15
N SER A 238 -34.46 -9.88 -4.20
CA SER A 238 -33.93 -9.17 -3.05
C SER A 238 -32.57 -9.71 -2.67
N ASN A 239 -31.65 -8.82 -2.33
CA ASN A 239 -30.31 -9.13 -1.82
C ASN A 239 -30.07 -8.41 -0.50
N PHE A 240 -29.33 -9.04 0.37
CA PHE A 240 -28.90 -8.45 1.63
C PHE A 240 -27.45 -8.87 1.92
N GLY A 241 -26.68 -7.97 2.53
CA GLY A 241 -25.30 -8.26 2.92
C GLY A 241 -24.82 -7.44 4.10
N ILE A 242 -24.03 -8.08 4.94
CA ILE A 242 -23.20 -7.45 5.97
C ILE A 242 -21.76 -7.89 5.69
N VAL A 243 -20.86 -6.90 5.61
CA VAL A 243 -19.44 -7.14 5.35
C VAL A 243 -18.64 -6.31 6.34
N GLU A 244 -17.75 -6.95 7.05
CA GLU A 244 -16.73 -6.30 7.84
C GLU A 244 -15.43 -6.23 7.04
N LYS A 245 -14.78 -5.08 7.07
CA LYS A 245 -13.47 -4.82 6.47
C LYS A 245 -12.50 -4.48 7.60
N PRO A 246 -11.35 -5.16 7.70
CA PRO A 246 -10.36 -4.84 8.72
C PRO A 246 -9.75 -3.45 8.46
N PRO A 247 -9.25 -2.76 9.50
CA PRO A 247 -8.50 -1.52 9.35
C PRO A 247 -7.21 -1.76 8.55
N ILE A 248 -6.72 -0.71 7.91
CA ILE A 248 -5.40 -0.71 7.27
C ILE A 248 -4.29 -0.70 8.32
N MET A 249 -3.08 -1.09 7.94
CA MET A 249 -1.93 -1.22 8.83
C MET A 249 -1.69 0.05 9.66
N ASP A 250 -1.72 1.25 9.06
CA ASP A 250 -1.47 2.53 9.73
C ASP A 250 -2.48 2.87 10.86
N ASN A 251 -3.64 2.20 10.87
CA ASN A 251 -4.63 2.31 11.94
C ASN A 251 -4.47 1.21 13.01
N VAL A 252 -3.53 0.29 12.83
CA VAL A 252 -3.25 -0.83 13.75
C VAL A 252 -1.88 -0.66 14.40
N ILE A 253 -0.87 -0.29 13.63
CA ILE A 253 0.49 -0.01 14.10
C ILE A 253 0.82 1.42 13.69
N TYR A 254 1.04 2.29 14.67
CA TYR A 254 1.40 3.70 14.44
C TYR A 254 2.89 3.84 14.16
N PHE A 255 3.28 4.95 13.55
CA PHE A 255 4.69 5.23 13.21
C PHE A 255 5.64 5.31 14.41
N ASP A 256 5.11 5.53 15.61
CA ASP A 256 5.89 5.52 16.85
C ASP A 256 6.05 4.10 17.43
N GLY A 257 5.60 3.09 16.71
CA GLY A 257 5.64 1.70 17.14
C GLY A 257 4.51 1.29 18.09
N THR A 258 3.58 2.18 18.40
CA THR A 258 2.46 1.84 19.28
C THR A 258 1.43 1.00 18.51
N VAL A 259 0.99 -0.11 19.12
CA VAL A 259 -0.08 -0.95 18.57
C VAL A 259 -1.42 -0.50 19.16
N ALA A 260 -2.43 -0.31 18.29
CA ALA A 260 -3.78 0.02 18.72
C ALA A 260 -4.38 -1.13 19.56
N SER A 261 -4.92 -0.80 20.72
CA SER A 261 -5.43 -1.81 21.68
C SER A 261 -6.74 -2.47 21.24
N ASP A 262 -7.52 -1.81 20.39
CA ASP A 262 -8.82 -2.31 19.88
C ASP A 262 -9.10 -1.71 18.49
N PRO A 263 -8.39 -2.16 17.45
CA PRO A 263 -8.61 -1.67 16.11
C PRO A 263 -9.95 -2.14 15.55
N ALA A 264 -10.86 -1.19 15.30
CA ALA A 264 -12.22 -1.48 14.90
C ALA A 264 -12.35 -1.79 13.39
N ASN A 265 -13.12 -2.82 13.06
CA ASN A 265 -13.51 -3.10 11.69
C ASN A 265 -14.50 -2.05 11.15
N GLU A 266 -14.37 -1.67 9.90
CA GLU A 266 -15.42 -0.98 9.17
C GLU A 266 -16.56 -1.96 8.86
N ARG A 267 -17.81 -1.54 9.03
CA ARG A 267 -18.98 -2.39 8.79
C ARG A 267 -19.87 -1.79 7.70
N PHE A 268 -20.12 -2.59 6.67
CA PHE A 268 -20.99 -2.24 5.56
C PHE A 268 -22.25 -3.10 5.62
N ILE A 269 -23.42 -2.46 5.53
CA ILE A 269 -24.72 -3.11 5.42
C ILE A 269 -25.32 -2.64 4.11
N SER A 270 -25.73 -3.60 3.27
CA SER A 270 -26.37 -3.34 1.99
C SER A 270 -27.64 -4.13 1.83
N SER A 271 -28.64 -3.52 1.24
CA SER A 271 -29.87 -4.19 0.83
C SER A 271 -30.32 -3.65 -0.53
N GLU A 272 -30.81 -4.53 -1.37
CA GLU A 272 -31.36 -4.23 -2.67
C GLU A 272 -32.62 -5.07 -2.88
N ALA A 273 -33.65 -4.48 -3.47
CA ALA A 273 -34.81 -5.21 -3.97
C ALA A 273 -35.28 -4.61 -5.28
N GLY A 274 -35.79 -5.43 -6.19
CA GLY A 274 -36.19 -4.92 -7.50
C GLY A 274 -37.00 -5.91 -8.30
N VAL A 275 -37.36 -5.45 -9.50
CA VAL A 275 -38.14 -6.18 -10.50
C VAL A 275 -37.35 -6.20 -11.80
N ASN A 276 -37.29 -7.36 -12.42
CA ASN A 276 -36.79 -7.53 -13.79
C ASN A 276 -37.97 -7.82 -14.72
N LEU A 277 -38.03 -7.13 -15.85
CA LEU A 277 -38.88 -7.47 -16.99
C LEU A 277 -37.96 -7.91 -18.14
N SER A 278 -38.12 -9.10 -18.67
CA SER A 278 -37.35 -9.64 -19.77
C SER A 278 -38.29 -10.30 -20.80
N THR A 279 -38.50 -9.63 -21.91
CA THR A 279 -39.26 -10.15 -23.06
C THR A 279 -38.35 -10.37 -24.23
N ASP A 280 -38.82 -10.98 -25.33
CA ASP A 280 -38.02 -11.19 -26.56
C ASP A 280 -37.41 -9.89 -27.14
N LYS A 281 -37.93 -8.72 -26.79
CA LYS A 281 -37.55 -7.42 -27.39
C LYS A 281 -37.01 -6.40 -26.39
N VAL A 282 -37.33 -6.56 -25.11
CA VAL A 282 -37.03 -5.53 -24.09
C VAL A 282 -36.56 -6.21 -22.81
N ALA A 283 -35.46 -5.72 -22.23
CA ALA A 283 -35.00 -6.09 -20.90
C ALA A 283 -34.88 -4.82 -20.04
N VAL A 284 -35.59 -4.77 -18.91
CA VAL A 284 -35.57 -3.64 -17.95
C VAL A 284 -35.36 -4.18 -16.54
N LYS A 285 -34.44 -3.62 -15.80
CA LYS A 285 -34.26 -3.83 -14.37
C LYS A 285 -34.57 -2.53 -13.62
N VAL A 286 -35.36 -2.62 -12.57
CA VAL A 286 -35.62 -1.53 -11.64
C VAL A 286 -35.30 -2.02 -10.23
N SER A 287 -34.38 -1.31 -9.54
CA SER A 287 -34.00 -1.60 -8.17
C SER A 287 -33.85 -0.31 -7.36
#